data_c67178ac7b7fe29e6cb14d860e5e9238
#
_entry.id   c67178ac7b7fe29e6cb14d860e5e9238
#
_cell.length_a   1.000
_cell.length_b   1.000
_cell.length_c   1.000
_cell.angle_alpha   90.00
_cell.angle_beta   90.00
_cell.angle_gamma   90.00
#
_symmetry.space_group_name_H-M   'P 1'
#
loop_
_entity.id
_entity.type
_entity.pdbx_description
1 polymer ?
#
loop_
_entity_poly.entity_id
_entity_poly.type
_entity_poly.pdbx_seq_one_letter_code
_entity_poly.pdbx_strand_id
1 'polypeptide(L)'
;MSILNMKKGLIFFIILFFPICIFSQNKQNKYYNPFRFSVSGLTKFVVGANDDHFNRKYLFDHGIGLVGELIYTLDQKAKYEISIEAGIMRTFSNPDNSSTEKPLIPININAYYYFFDEEFSPFIGVSIGAEYLHNSNKYLLEPILKGVIGISNNNLKVFGRWGVLKSGDYSIEIGIGYSFKERPCGCFPQSN
;
A
#
# COMPACT_ATOMS: atom_id res chain seq x y z
N MET A 1 -8.73 -17.08 22.50
CA MET A 1 -9.28 -15.84 21.89
C MET A 1 -10.63 -16.18 21.28
N SER A 2 -11.72 -15.63 21.83
CA SER A 2 -13.08 -16.16 21.59
C SER A 2 -13.61 -15.74 20.21
N ILE A 3 -14.27 -16.67 19.53
CA ILE A 3 -14.97 -16.52 18.24
C ILE A 3 -15.94 -15.29 18.24
N LEU A 4 -16.38 -14.88 19.43
CA LEU A 4 -17.26 -13.73 19.63
C LEU A 4 -16.60 -12.38 19.28
N ASN A 5 -15.27 -12.25 19.48
CA ASN A 5 -14.53 -11.03 19.16
C ASN A 5 -14.26 -10.90 17.66
N MET A 6 -14.13 -12.02 16.95
CA MET A 6 -13.99 -12.03 15.50
C MET A 6 -15.25 -11.55 14.77
N LYS A 7 -16.43 -11.95 15.27
CA LYS A 7 -17.72 -11.51 14.70
C LYS A 7 -17.95 -10.00 14.88
N LYS A 8 -17.55 -9.43 16.02
CA LYS A 8 -17.66 -7.98 16.27
C LYS A 8 -16.74 -7.17 15.35
N GLY A 9 -15.52 -7.62 15.09
CA GLY A 9 -14.60 -6.99 14.15
C GLY A 9 -15.13 -6.99 12.72
N LEU A 10 -15.72 -8.10 12.27
CA LEU A 10 -16.29 -8.23 10.93
C LEU A 10 -17.49 -7.29 10.72
N ILE A 11 -18.36 -7.17 11.72
CA ILE A 11 -19.51 -6.27 11.68
C ILE A 11 -19.06 -4.81 11.64
N PHE A 12 -18.05 -4.46 12.42
CA PHE A 12 -17.48 -3.09 12.41
C PHE A 12 -16.88 -2.73 11.03
N PHE A 13 -16.22 -3.69 10.39
CA PHE A 13 -15.66 -3.53 9.05
C PHE A 13 -16.76 -3.32 7.99
N ILE A 14 -17.84 -4.11 8.06
CA ILE A 14 -19.01 -3.99 7.16
C ILE A 14 -19.69 -2.63 7.35
N ILE A 15 -19.89 -2.16 8.59
CA ILE A 15 -20.54 -0.87 8.89
C ILE A 15 -19.68 0.29 8.41
N LEU A 16 -18.34 0.19 8.45
CA LEU A 16 -17.44 1.24 7.99
C LEU A 16 -17.41 1.35 6.46
N PHE A 17 -17.53 0.22 5.74
CA PHE A 17 -17.49 0.17 4.28
C PHE A 17 -18.84 0.39 3.60
N PHE A 18 -19.95 0.08 4.28
CA PHE A 18 -21.29 0.21 3.71
C PHE A 18 -21.68 1.65 3.32
N PRO A 19 -21.39 2.70 4.13
CA PRO A 19 -21.72 4.07 3.74
C PRO A 19 -20.89 4.55 2.54
N ILE A 20 -19.65 4.07 2.35
CA ILE A 20 -18.81 4.46 1.23
C ILE A 20 -19.44 4.00 -0.10
N CYS A 21 -20.06 2.83 -0.14
CA CYS A 21 -20.77 2.33 -1.31
C CYS A 21 -22.07 3.12 -1.61
N ILE A 22 -22.76 3.63 -0.58
CA ILE A 22 -24.02 4.36 -0.75
C ILE A 22 -23.79 5.78 -1.26
N PHE A 23 -22.72 6.46 -0.80
CA PHE A 23 -22.38 7.80 -1.27
C PHE A 23 -21.90 7.85 -2.73
N SER A 24 -21.49 6.72 -3.30
CA SER A 24 -21.11 6.59 -4.71
C SER A 24 -22.27 6.70 -5.70
N GLN A 25 -23.52 6.66 -5.25
CA GLN A 25 -24.70 6.66 -6.14
C GLN A 25 -25.29 8.04 -6.44
N ASN A 26 -24.73 9.12 -5.90
CA ASN A 26 -25.25 10.45 -6.13
C ASN A 26 -24.82 11.01 -7.49
N LYS A 27 -25.72 10.91 -8.45
CA LYS A 27 -25.89 11.70 -9.68
C LYS A 27 -24.71 12.60 -10.08
N GLN A 28 -23.66 12.02 -10.69
CA GLN A 28 -22.83 12.83 -11.58
C GLN A 28 -22.16 11.92 -12.62
N ASN A 29 -22.43 12.25 -13.87
CA ASN A 29 -21.80 11.74 -15.09
C ASN A 29 -21.53 10.22 -15.17
N LYS A 30 -22.27 9.58 -16.05
CA LYS A 30 -22.34 8.15 -16.34
C LYS A 30 -20.99 7.46 -16.63
N TYR A 31 -19.87 8.20 -16.57
CA TYR A 31 -18.52 7.75 -16.94
C TYR A 31 -17.44 7.92 -15.86
N TYR A 32 -17.71 8.63 -14.76
CA TYR A 32 -16.73 8.82 -13.71
C TYR A 32 -16.99 7.89 -12.53
N ASN A 33 -16.22 6.82 -12.44
CA ASN A 33 -16.17 6.01 -11.24
C ASN A 33 -14.83 6.28 -10.53
N PRO A 34 -14.84 6.96 -9.39
CA PRO A 34 -13.62 7.35 -8.69
C PRO A 34 -12.87 6.17 -8.07
N PHE A 35 -13.52 5.02 -7.95
CA PHE A 35 -12.89 3.85 -7.33
C PHE A 35 -12.21 2.95 -8.36
N ARG A 36 -11.00 2.54 -8.01
CA ARG A 36 -10.21 1.56 -8.74
C ARG A 36 -9.61 0.56 -7.76
N PHE A 37 -9.39 -0.64 -8.24
CA PHE A 37 -8.65 -1.67 -7.50
C PHE A 37 -7.37 -2.00 -8.26
N SER A 38 -6.27 -2.17 -7.53
CA SER A 38 -5.00 -2.61 -8.11
C SER A 38 -4.37 -3.73 -7.28
N VAL A 39 -3.52 -4.51 -7.95
CA VAL A 39 -2.66 -5.50 -7.31
C VAL A 39 -1.23 -5.21 -7.71
N SER A 40 -0.32 -5.23 -6.76
CA SER A 40 1.10 -4.97 -6.99
C SER A 40 1.96 -6.10 -6.43
N GLY A 41 2.95 -6.51 -7.22
CA GLY A 41 4.09 -7.26 -6.73
C GLY A 41 5.17 -6.29 -6.24
N LEU A 42 5.77 -6.56 -5.10
CA LEU A 42 6.81 -5.70 -4.56
C LEU A 42 7.94 -6.49 -3.88
N THR A 43 9.13 -5.91 -3.96
CA THR A 43 10.32 -6.35 -3.25
C THR A 43 10.71 -5.27 -2.25
N LYS A 44 11.05 -5.68 -1.04
CA LYS A 44 11.44 -4.82 0.06
C LYS A 44 12.83 -5.19 0.57
N PHE A 45 13.64 -4.19 0.81
CA PHE A 45 14.94 -4.28 1.47
C PHE A 45 14.90 -3.45 2.76
N VAL A 46 15.48 -3.97 3.83
CA VAL A 46 15.61 -3.27 5.09
C VAL A 46 17.09 -3.01 5.34
N VAL A 47 17.42 -1.76 5.58
CA VAL A 47 18.77 -1.31 5.91
C VAL A 47 18.74 -0.82 7.36
N GLY A 48 19.36 -1.56 8.27
CA GLY A 48 19.43 -1.19 9.68
C GLY A 48 20.45 -0.06 9.91
N ALA A 49 20.09 0.91 10.74
CA ALA A 49 21.10 1.70 11.41
C ALA A 49 21.78 0.77 12.43
N ASN A 50 23.08 0.58 12.29
CA ASN A 50 23.93 -0.15 13.24
C ASN A 50 23.93 0.58 14.59
N ASP A 51 22.94 0.30 15.40
CA ASP A 51 22.93 0.77 16.78
C ASP A 51 23.25 -0.42 17.68
N ASP A 52 24.53 -0.51 18.08
CA ASP A 52 25.05 -1.55 18.98
C ASP A 52 24.35 -1.61 20.34
N HIS A 53 23.51 -0.60 20.65
CA HIS A 53 22.77 -0.50 21.90
C HIS A 53 21.48 -1.29 21.98
N PHE A 54 20.93 -1.69 20.86
CA PHE A 54 19.80 -2.60 20.82
C PHE A 54 20.23 -3.86 20.10
N ASN A 55 20.31 -4.98 20.81
CA ASN A 55 20.48 -6.35 20.29
C ASN A 55 19.36 -6.74 19.28
N ARG A 56 19.05 -5.87 18.34
CA ARG A 56 18.10 -6.07 17.26
C ARG A 56 18.83 -6.71 16.09
N LYS A 57 19.09 -8.01 16.20
CA LYS A 57 19.35 -8.83 15.02
C LYS A 57 18.09 -8.77 14.17
N TYR A 58 18.17 -7.98 13.10
CA TYR A 58 17.04 -7.74 12.22
C TYR A 58 16.36 -8.99 11.78
N LEU A 59 15.04 -8.85 11.73
CA LEU A 59 14.10 -9.90 11.48
C LEU A 59 14.17 -10.37 10.02
N PHE A 60 14.66 -9.52 9.09
CA PHE A 60 14.87 -9.88 7.68
C PHE A 60 15.69 -8.82 6.94
N ASP A 61 16.44 -9.24 5.92
CA ASP A 61 17.22 -8.36 5.06
C ASP A 61 16.42 -7.96 3.81
N HIS A 62 15.60 -8.86 3.30
CA HIS A 62 14.76 -8.61 2.14
C HIS A 62 13.43 -9.37 2.23
N GLY A 63 12.45 -8.91 1.46
CA GLY A 63 11.14 -9.55 1.36
C GLY A 63 10.57 -9.40 -0.04
N ILE A 64 9.69 -10.32 -0.40
CA ILE A 64 8.90 -10.29 -1.63
C ILE A 64 7.44 -10.54 -1.31
N GLY A 65 6.52 -9.86 -1.97
CA GLY A 65 5.11 -10.03 -1.68
C GLY A 65 4.17 -9.45 -2.69
N LEU A 66 2.89 -9.60 -2.36
CA LEU A 66 1.76 -9.06 -3.12
C LEU A 66 0.93 -8.17 -2.21
N VAL A 67 0.48 -7.04 -2.74
CA VAL A 67 -0.42 -6.11 -2.07
C VAL A 67 -1.60 -5.78 -2.97
N GLY A 68 -2.78 -5.70 -2.37
CA GLY A 68 -3.98 -5.16 -2.98
C GLY A 68 -4.18 -3.72 -2.53
N GLU A 69 -4.61 -2.85 -3.43
CA GLU A 69 -4.82 -1.44 -3.18
C GLU A 69 -6.20 -1.00 -3.69
N LEU A 70 -7.00 -0.39 -2.82
CA LEU A 70 -8.25 0.27 -3.18
C LEU A 70 -7.97 1.77 -3.30
N ILE A 71 -8.13 2.31 -4.49
CA ILE A 71 -7.77 3.68 -4.86
C ILE A 71 -9.05 4.49 -5.03
N TYR A 72 -9.06 5.69 -4.47
CA TYR A 72 -10.10 6.70 -4.66
C TYR A 72 -9.49 7.95 -5.28
N THR A 73 -10.01 8.36 -6.43
CA THR A 73 -9.58 9.56 -7.15
C THR A 73 -10.39 10.76 -6.65
N LEU A 74 -9.70 11.80 -6.16
CA LEU A 74 -10.32 12.95 -5.50
C LEU A 74 -10.82 14.00 -6.50
N ASP A 75 -10.21 14.09 -7.66
CA ASP A 75 -10.50 15.13 -8.65
C ASP A 75 -10.80 14.54 -10.04
N GLN A 76 -11.52 15.29 -10.86
CA GLN A 76 -11.89 14.86 -12.22
C GLN A 76 -10.70 14.73 -13.17
N LYS A 77 -9.59 15.41 -12.88
CA LYS A 77 -8.34 15.32 -13.66
C LYS A 77 -7.45 14.17 -13.22
N ALA A 78 -7.89 13.41 -12.21
CA ALA A 78 -7.16 12.29 -11.62
C ALA A 78 -5.72 12.63 -11.20
N LYS A 79 -5.49 13.86 -10.73
CA LYS A 79 -4.19 14.29 -10.24
C LYS A 79 -3.96 13.93 -8.78
N TYR A 80 -5.04 13.82 -8.00
CA TYR A 80 -4.97 13.50 -6.58
C TYR A 80 -5.69 12.20 -6.30
N GLU A 81 -4.99 11.27 -5.67
CA GLU A 81 -5.52 9.97 -5.28
C GLU A 81 -5.17 9.67 -3.84
N ILE A 82 -6.10 9.04 -3.15
CA ILE A 82 -5.87 8.40 -1.86
C ILE A 82 -6.16 6.91 -1.99
N SER A 83 -5.47 6.10 -1.23
CA SER A 83 -5.71 4.66 -1.27
C SER A 83 -5.47 3.99 0.07
N ILE A 84 -6.08 2.82 0.21
CA ILE A 84 -5.79 1.88 1.30
C ILE A 84 -5.16 0.65 0.66
N GLU A 85 -4.03 0.23 1.19
CA GLU A 85 -3.26 -0.92 0.72
C GLU A 85 -3.10 -1.93 1.84
N ALA A 86 -3.26 -3.21 1.52
CA ALA A 86 -2.93 -4.31 2.41
C ALA A 86 -2.39 -5.50 1.59
N GLY A 87 -1.54 -6.31 2.21
CA GLY A 87 -0.94 -7.43 1.50
C GLY A 87 -0.26 -8.45 2.39
N ILE A 88 0.47 -9.32 1.75
CA ILE A 88 1.30 -10.33 2.39
C ILE A 88 2.66 -10.37 1.72
N MET A 89 3.70 -10.44 2.53
CA MET A 89 5.08 -10.58 2.09
C MET A 89 5.73 -11.75 2.79
N ARG A 90 6.62 -12.43 2.11
CA ARG A 90 7.59 -13.36 2.70
C ARG A 90 8.88 -12.61 2.93
N THR A 91 9.44 -12.76 4.12
CA THR A 91 10.71 -12.16 4.50
C THR A 91 11.78 -13.23 4.61
N PHE A 92 12.99 -12.87 4.20
CA PHE A 92 14.15 -13.75 4.19
C PHE A 92 15.25 -13.13 5.05
N SER A 93 15.75 -13.88 6.02
CA SER A 93 16.88 -13.48 6.84
C SER A 93 18.20 -14.00 6.27
N ASN A 94 19.31 -13.36 6.60
CA ASN A 94 20.64 -13.77 6.18
C ASN A 94 20.95 -15.22 6.67
N PRO A 95 21.59 -16.08 5.85
CA PRO A 95 21.75 -17.51 6.07
C PRO A 95 22.52 -17.90 7.34
N ASP A 96 23.25 -16.99 7.97
CA ASP A 96 24.01 -17.28 9.20
C ASP A 96 23.13 -17.43 10.46
N ASN A 97 21.85 -17.09 10.40
CA ASN A 97 20.89 -17.26 11.48
C ASN A 97 19.68 -18.04 10.98
N SER A 98 19.64 -19.34 11.25
CA SER A 98 18.50 -20.26 11.03
C SER A 98 17.31 -19.60 10.31
N SER A 99 17.26 -19.76 8.99
CA SER A 99 16.31 -19.12 8.04
C SER A 99 14.86 -19.49 8.38
N THR A 100 14.27 -18.79 9.29
CA THR A 100 12.81 -18.83 9.49
C THR A 100 12.20 -17.77 8.61
N GLU A 101 11.63 -18.20 7.48
CA GLU A 101 10.75 -17.36 6.69
C GLU A 101 9.61 -16.86 7.57
N LYS A 102 9.38 -15.54 7.59
CA LYS A 102 8.33 -14.95 8.43
C LYS A 102 7.36 -14.17 7.56
N PRO A 103 6.05 -14.38 7.73
CA PRO A 103 5.06 -13.57 7.04
C PRO A 103 5.04 -12.16 7.63
N LEU A 104 5.04 -11.17 6.74
CA LEU A 104 4.86 -9.75 7.00
C LEU A 104 3.57 -9.30 6.34
N ILE A 105 2.72 -8.60 7.07
CA ILE A 105 1.46 -8.03 6.57
C ILE A 105 1.58 -6.51 6.63
N PRO A 106 1.84 -5.84 5.51
CA PRO A 106 1.79 -4.39 5.43
C PRO A 106 0.34 -3.91 5.32
N ILE A 107 0.02 -2.82 6.01
CA ILE A 107 -1.25 -2.08 5.89
C ILE A 107 -0.88 -0.60 5.81
N ASN A 108 -1.24 0.05 4.70
CA ASN A 108 -0.85 1.43 4.43
C ASN A 108 -2.04 2.26 3.95
N ILE A 109 -2.00 3.55 4.25
CA ILE A 109 -2.82 4.58 3.61
C ILE A 109 -1.87 5.42 2.79
N ASN A 110 -2.18 5.61 1.51
CA ASN A 110 -1.33 6.33 0.58
C ASN A 110 -2.05 7.56 0.05
N ALA A 111 -1.28 8.62 -0.24
CA ALA A 111 -1.72 9.78 -0.98
C ALA A 111 -0.75 10.03 -2.13
N TYR A 112 -1.27 10.21 -3.35
CA TYR A 112 -0.50 10.39 -4.56
C TYR A 112 -0.86 11.69 -5.25
N TYR A 113 0.14 12.30 -5.88
CA TYR A 113 0.01 13.42 -6.79
C TYR A 113 0.62 13.05 -8.13
N TYR A 114 -0.18 13.11 -9.19
CA TYR A 114 0.20 12.88 -10.58
C TYR A 114 0.49 14.20 -11.28
N PHE A 115 1.63 14.31 -11.94
CA PHE A 115 2.03 15.55 -12.60
C PHE A 115 1.19 15.84 -13.84
N PHE A 116 0.79 14.80 -14.57
CA PHE A 116 -0.01 14.93 -15.78
C PHE A 116 -1.37 14.25 -15.62
N ASP A 117 -2.37 14.76 -16.30
CA ASP A 117 -3.72 14.20 -16.41
C ASP A 117 -3.85 13.25 -17.62
N GLU A 118 -2.73 12.87 -18.23
CA GLU A 118 -2.60 11.95 -19.36
C GLU A 118 -2.45 10.50 -18.89
N GLU A 119 -2.51 9.58 -19.88
CA GLU A 119 -2.32 8.14 -19.63
C GLU A 119 -0.98 7.82 -18.98
N PHE A 120 0.07 8.48 -19.46
CA PHE A 120 1.41 8.41 -18.87
C PHE A 120 1.62 9.57 -17.93
N SER A 121 1.89 9.27 -16.67
CA SER A 121 2.16 10.31 -15.68
C SER A 121 3.16 9.83 -14.63
N PRO A 122 4.24 10.56 -14.43
CA PRO A 122 5.02 10.47 -13.20
C PRO A 122 4.15 10.87 -12.01
N PHE A 123 4.45 10.30 -10.85
CA PHE A 123 3.77 10.66 -9.62
C PHE A 123 4.73 10.63 -8.43
N ILE A 124 4.37 11.40 -7.42
CA ILE A 124 4.98 11.36 -6.10
C ILE A 124 3.89 11.09 -5.08
N GLY A 125 4.29 10.63 -3.90
CA GLY A 125 3.31 10.37 -2.84
C GLY A 125 3.95 10.17 -1.49
N VAL A 126 3.06 10.02 -0.53
CA VAL A 126 3.39 9.66 0.84
C VAL A 126 2.53 8.47 1.26
N SER A 127 3.07 7.65 2.12
CA SER A 127 2.40 6.48 2.67
C SER A 127 2.66 6.43 4.17
N ILE A 128 1.60 6.25 4.93
CA ILE A 128 1.66 6.01 6.37
C ILE A 128 0.98 4.68 6.66
N GLY A 129 1.58 3.88 7.52
CA GLY A 129 0.99 2.59 7.82
C GLY A 129 1.68 1.87 8.95
N ALA A 130 1.44 0.57 8.99
CA ALA A 130 2.06 -0.32 9.93
C ALA A 130 2.36 -1.67 9.28
N GLU A 131 3.40 -2.30 9.74
CA GLU A 131 3.83 -3.62 9.34
C GLU A 131 3.63 -4.59 10.49
N TYR A 132 2.88 -5.63 10.22
CA TYR A 132 2.59 -6.67 11.18
C TYR A 132 3.47 -7.88 10.88
N LEU A 133 4.41 -8.14 11.75
CA LEU A 133 5.35 -9.25 11.65
C LEU A 133 5.03 -10.32 12.67
N HIS A 134 4.90 -11.56 12.22
CA HIS A 134 4.73 -12.71 13.10
C HIS A 134 6.10 -13.32 13.44
N ASN A 135 6.49 -13.26 14.69
CA ASN A 135 7.73 -13.87 15.18
C ASN A 135 7.41 -14.91 16.25
N SER A 136 7.60 -16.18 15.94
CA SER A 136 7.46 -17.41 16.74
C SER A 136 6.49 -17.41 17.95
N ASN A 137 6.48 -16.38 18.80
CA ASN A 137 5.62 -16.23 19.97
C ASN A 137 5.18 -14.78 20.24
N LYS A 138 5.57 -13.83 19.39
CA LYS A 138 5.20 -12.42 19.55
C LYS A 138 4.79 -11.82 18.22
N TYR A 139 3.78 -11.02 18.27
CA TYR A 139 3.38 -10.18 17.14
C TYR A 139 3.99 -8.81 17.32
N LEU A 140 4.73 -8.35 16.33
CA LEU A 140 5.30 -7.02 16.31
C LEU A 140 4.51 -6.17 15.32
N LEU A 141 4.00 -5.05 15.79
CA LEU A 141 3.37 -4.02 14.96
C LEU A 141 4.32 -2.85 14.88
N GLU A 142 4.82 -2.54 13.70
CA GLU A 142 5.79 -1.47 13.49
C GLU A 142 5.22 -0.38 12.59
N PRO A 143 4.97 0.83 13.13
CA PRO A 143 4.58 1.97 12.33
C PRO A 143 5.67 2.37 11.35
N ILE A 144 5.27 2.77 10.14
CA ILE A 144 6.16 3.17 9.07
C ILE A 144 5.62 4.39 8.33
N LEU A 145 6.52 5.30 7.97
CA LEU A 145 6.28 6.42 7.08
C LEU A 145 7.13 6.24 5.83
N LYS A 146 6.53 6.37 4.64
CA LYS A 146 7.23 6.16 3.36
C LYS A 146 7.01 7.35 2.44
N GLY A 147 8.06 7.75 1.72
CA GLY A 147 7.96 8.54 0.50
C GLY A 147 7.79 7.60 -0.70
N VAL A 148 7.05 8.03 -1.69
CA VAL A 148 6.75 7.24 -2.91
C VAL A 148 7.08 8.07 -4.13
N ILE A 149 7.69 7.45 -5.13
CA ILE A 149 7.89 8.00 -6.47
C ILE A 149 7.62 6.92 -7.51
N GLY A 150 7.04 7.28 -8.63
CA GLY A 150 6.78 6.29 -9.67
C GLY A 150 6.28 6.87 -10.96
N ILE A 151 5.93 5.96 -11.85
CA ILE A 151 5.36 6.23 -13.17
C ILE A 151 4.13 5.36 -13.32
N SER A 152 3.05 5.96 -13.79
CA SER A 152 1.82 5.27 -14.16
C SER A 152 1.60 5.39 -15.65
N ASN A 153 1.22 4.29 -16.28
CA ASN A 153 0.81 4.25 -17.68
C ASN A 153 -0.49 3.41 -17.76
N ASN A 154 -1.62 4.09 -17.93
CA ASN A 154 -2.96 3.48 -17.92
C ASN A 154 -3.19 2.57 -16.71
N ASN A 155 -3.09 1.26 -16.94
CA ASN A 155 -3.32 0.22 -15.94
C ASN A 155 -2.06 -0.18 -15.17
N LEU A 156 -0.87 0.18 -15.69
CA LEU A 156 0.41 -0.20 -15.09
C LEU A 156 0.99 0.91 -14.24
N LYS A 157 1.54 0.53 -13.10
CA LYS A 157 2.25 1.42 -12.16
C LYS A 157 3.59 0.80 -11.79
N VAL A 158 4.69 1.52 -11.99
CA VAL A 158 6.02 1.15 -11.48
C VAL A 158 6.42 2.18 -10.45
N PHE A 159 6.86 1.75 -9.27
CA PHE A 159 7.12 2.66 -8.18
C PHE A 159 8.28 2.20 -7.30
N GLY A 160 8.95 3.18 -6.71
CA GLY A 160 9.88 3.02 -5.60
C GLY A 160 9.32 3.69 -4.35
N ARG A 161 9.57 3.09 -3.20
CA ARG A 161 9.24 3.65 -1.89
C ARG A 161 10.47 3.62 -1.01
N TRP A 162 10.68 4.65 -0.22
CA TRP A 162 11.65 4.65 0.87
C TRP A 162 10.93 5.01 2.16
N GLY A 163 11.20 4.27 3.21
CA GLY A 163 10.48 4.40 4.46
C GLY A 163 11.42 4.44 5.65
N VAL A 164 10.91 5.04 6.72
CA VAL A 164 11.53 5.04 8.03
C VAL A 164 10.58 4.30 8.98
N LEU A 165 11.11 3.26 9.60
CA LEU A 165 10.39 2.50 10.62
C LEU A 165 10.55 3.20 11.98
N LYS A 166 9.62 2.98 12.89
CA LYS A 166 9.70 3.53 14.25
C LYS A 166 10.99 3.11 14.96
N SER A 167 11.54 1.95 14.62
CA SER A 167 12.83 1.45 15.11
C SER A 167 14.02 2.32 14.73
N GLY A 168 13.87 3.24 13.78
CA GLY A 168 14.95 4.02 13.19
C GLY A 168 15.59 3.38 11.96
N ASP A 169 15.09 2.23 11.53
CA ASP A 169 15.57 1.56 10.33
C ASP A 169 14.97 2.14 9.07
N TYR A 170 15.67 1.94 7.97
CA TYR A 170 15.22 2.37 6.66
C TYR A 170 14.74 1.18 5.84
N SER A 171 13.70 1.38 5.06
CA SER A 171 13.24 0.40 4.08
C SER A 171 13.24 1.01 2.69
N ILE A 172 13.59 0.19 1.70
CA ILE A 172 13.46 0.51 0.28
C ILE A 172 12.56 -0.55 -0.33
N GLU A 173 11.53 -0.12 -1.04
CA GLU A 173 10.62 -1.01 -1.75
C GLU A 173 10.59 -0.63 -3.23
N ILE A 174 10.55 -1.65 -4.09
CA ILE A 174 10.33 -1.49 -5.53
C ILE A 174 9.15 -2.35 -5.91
N GLY A 175 8.21 -1.81 -6.67
CA GLY A 175 7.00 -2.52 -7.02
C GLY A 175 6.51 -2.25 -8.43
N ILE A 176 5.75 -3.23 -8.95
CA ILE A 176 5.00 -3.13 -10.19
C ILE A 176 3.55 -3.48 -9.88
N GLY A 177 2.63 -2.60 -10.23
CA GLY A 177 1.20 -2.75 -9.99
C GLY A 177 0.39 -2.75 -11.28
N TYR A 178 -0.73 -3.46 -11.24
CA TYR A 178 -1.74 -3.46 -12.28
C TYR A 178 -3.09 -3.04 -11.70
N SER A 179 -3.70 -2.02 -12.28
CA SER A 179 -5.06 -1.58 -11.94
C SER A 179 -6.06 -2.22 -12.89
N PHE A 180 -7.12 -2.82 -12.34
CA PHE A 180 -8.16 -3.47 -13.14
C PHE A 180 -9.05 -2.47 -13.89
N LYS A 181 -8.85 -1.19 -13.64
CA LYS A 181 -9.50 -0.09 -14.32
C LYS A 181 -8.48 1.01 -14.58
N GLU A 182 -8.56 1.60 -15.77
CA GLU A 182 -7.71 2.72 -16.17
C GLU A 182 -7.86 3.92 -15.22
N ARG A 183 -6.79 4.68 -15.06
CA ARG A 183 -6.83 5.97 -14.39
C ARG A 183 -7.69 6.92 -15.24
N PRO A 184 -8.68 7.59 -14.67
CA PRO A 184 -9.42 8.58 -15.42
C PRO A 184 -8.45 9.64 -15.92
N CYS A 185 -8.35 9.80 -17.24
CA CYS A 185 -7.60 10.92 -17.82
C CYS A 185 -8.58 12.00 -18.26
N GLY A 186 -8.20 13.26 -18.12
CA GLY A 186 -8.97 14.38 -18.62
C GLY A 186 -9.01 14.49 -20.15
N CYS A 187 -8.45 13.50 -20.84
CA CYS A 187 -8.19 13.53 -22.30
C CYS A 187 -9.42 13.25 -23.17
N PHE A 188 -10.49 12.74 -22.60
CA PHE A 188 -11.71 12.53 -23.40
C PHE A 188 -12.59 13.78 -23.30
N PRO A 189 -12.87 14.45 -24.44
CA PRO A 189 -13.86 15.51 -24.46
C PRO A 189 -15.19 14.90 -23.98
N GLN A 190 -15.78 15.53 -22.97
CA GLN A 190 -17.14 15.21 -22.58
C GLN A 190 -18.01 15.44 -23.81
N SER A 191 -18.47 14.37 -24.45
CA SER A 191 -19.51 14.48 -25.47
C SER A 191 -20.76 15.02 -24.77
N ASN A 192 -21.05 16.28 -25.04
CA ASN A 192 -22.30 16.94 -24.69
C ASN A 192 -23.49 16.17 -25.26
#